data_80c10f3dc20cd5c9515a8018732553e9
#
_entry.id   80c10f3dc20cd5c9515a8018732553e9
#
_cell.length_a   1.000
_cell.length_b   1.000
_cell.length_c   1.000
_cell.angle_alpha   90.00
_cell.angle_beta   90.00
_cell.angle_gamma   90.00
#
_symmetry.space_group_name_H-M   'P 1'
#
loop_
_entity.id
_entity.type
_entity.pdbx_description
1 polymer ?
#
loop_
_entity_poly.entity_id
_entity_poly.type
_entity_poly.pdbx_seq_one_letter_code
_entity_poly.pdbx_strand_id
1 'polypeptide(L)'
;MKITHILTFITIIFLVTTCEHKELCFAHAHTTEMQVIFNWKYAPEAHPASMRLYLFPETGKEPLIYEFGNHMEGKITVSVGRYRALCMNNDTEFILFRNTDHYESIKAYLADGAFPRPVPRAGNTGEQRVKFTPDKLWSDRMEEVEVVASAKEQTLTLYP
;
A
#
# COMPACT_ATOMS: atom_id res chain seq x y z
N MET A 1 46.16 27.19 45.28
CA MET A 1 44.74 27.51 45.16
C MET A 1 44.28 27.94 43.73
N LYS A 2 45.06 28.53 42.87
CA LYS A 2 44.61 29.00 41.55
C LYS A 2 44.48 27.87 40.49
N ILE A 3 45.29 26.84 40.55
CA ILE A 3 45.30 25.74 39.58
C ILE A 3 44.08 24.83 39.75
N THR A 4 43.64 24.57 40.99
CA THR A 4 42.46 23.77 41.28
C THR A 4 41.18 24.39 40.74
N HIS A 5 41.01 25.69 40.82
CA HIS A 5 39.84 26.39 40.28
C HIS A 5 39.80 26.38 38.74
N ILE A 6 40.95 26.45 38.06
CA ILE A 6 41.06 26.37 36.62
C ILE A 6 40.70 24.97 36.15
N LEU A 7 41.15 23.91 36.86
CA LEU A 7 40.84 22.53 36.48
C LEU A 7 39.35 22.25 36.66
N THR A 8 38.72 22.75 37.74
CA THR A 8 37.26 22.59 37.95
C THR A 8 36.44 23.32 36.90
N PHE A 9 36.86 24.49 36.45
CA PHE A 9 36.18 25.26 35.42
C PHE A 9 36.23 24.60 34.07
N ILE A 10 37.36 23.98 33.70
CA ILE A 10 37.51 23.20 32.45
C ILE A 10 36.65 21.97 32.47
N THR A 11 36.52 21.26 33.60
CA THR A 11 35.66 20.06 33.74
C THR A 11 34.20 20.41 33.58
N ILE A 12 33.74 21.56 34.07
CA ILE A 12 32.35 22.01 33.95
C ILE A 12 32.02 22.36 32.50
N ILE A 13 32.97 22.98 31.76
CA ILE A 13 32.75 23.31 30.34
C ILE A 13 32.60 22.06 29.47
N PHE A 14 33.33 20.98 29.77
CA PHE A 14 33.19 19.72 29.04
C PHE A 14 31.85 18.98 29.31
N LEU A 15 31.20 19.23 30.43
CA LEU A 15 29.93 18.58 30.78
C LEU A 15 28.72 19.25 30.10
N VAL A 16 28.84 20.49 29.61
CA VAL A 16 27.70 21.19 28.97
C VAL A 16 27.70 21.08 27.45
N THR A 17 28.73 20.49 26.83
CA THR A 17 28.80 20.36 25.36
C THR A 17 28.24 19.03 24.82
N THR A 18 27.68 18.16 25.67
CA THR A 18 27.13 16.87 25.24
C THR A 18 25.61 16.88 24.99
N CYS A 19 24.95 18.04 25.00
CA CYS A 19 23.63 18.13 24.43
C CYS A 19 23.75 18.18 22.90
N GLU A 20 23.85 17.03 22.25
CA GLU A 20 23.43 16.94 20.86
C GLU A 20 21.93 17.28 20.84
N HIS A 21 21.62 18.54 20.52
CA HIS A 21 20.30 18.91 20.08
C HIS A 21 20.03 18.10 18.81
N LYS A 22 19.37 16.95 18.98
CA LYS A 22 18.69 16.31 17.87
C LYS A 22 17.74 17.37 17.34
N GLU A 23 18.08 17.96 16.18
CA GLU A 23 17.18 18.90 15.53
C GLU A 23 15.83 18.22 15.41
N LEU A 24 14.81 18.83 16.05
CA LEU A 24 13.42 18.44 15.84
C LEU A 24 13.13 18.77 14.37
N CYS A 25 13.24 17.77 13.52
CA CYS A 25 12.89 17.87 12.10
C CYS A 25 11.39 18.12 11.96
N PHE A 26 10.95 19.36 12.14
CA PHE A 26 9.56 19.76 11.91
C PHE A 26 9.18 19.81 10.43
N ALA A 27 10.12 19.68 9.51
CA ALA A 27 9.91 20.00 8.10
C ALA A 27 9.99 18.81 7.13
N HIS A 28 10.33 17.61 7.58
CA HIS A 28 10.47 16.47 6.68
C HIS A 28 9.51 15.37 7.09
N ALA A 29 8.69 14.93 6.14
CA ALA A 29 7.92 13.70 6.30
C ALA A 29 8.91 12.56 6.53
N HIS A 30 8.91 12.01 7.74
CA HIS A 30 9.72 10.82 8.02
C HIS A 30 9.17 9.67 7.18
N THR A 31 10.00 9.13 6.30
CA THR A 31 9.69 7.95 5.51
C THR A 31 10.42 6.75 6.07
N THR A 32 9.84 5.58 5.93
CA THR A 32 10.44 4.30 6.31
C THR A 32 10.24 3.29 5.19
N GLU A 33 11.08 2.27 5.17
CA GLU A 33 10.88 1.13 4.29
C GLU A 33 9.96 0.11 4.95
N MET A 34 9.05 -0.45 4.16
CA MET A 34 8.12 -1.49 4.57
C MET A 34 8.13 -2.61 3.55
N GLN A 35 8.28 -3.84 4.03
CA GLN A 35 8.11 -5.05 3.22
C GLN A 35 6.63 -5.34 3.07
N VAL A 36 6.15 -5.52 1.85
CA VAL A 36 4.78 -5.94 1.54
C VAL A 36 4.82 -7.40 1.08
N ILE A 37 3.96 -8.24 1.64
CA ILE A 37 3.84 -9.65 1.30
C ILE A 37 2.38 -9.96 0.96
N PHE A 38 2.14 -10.55 -0.22
CA PHE A 38 0.85 -11.12 -0.61
C PHE A 38 0.89 -12.62 -0.32
N ASN A 39 0.15 -13.05 0.69
CA ASN A 39 0.14 -14.44 1.16
C ASN A 39 -1.08 -15.18 0.62
N TRP A 40 -0.85 -16.07 -0.31
CA TRP A 40 -1.87 -16.83 -1.06
C TRP A 40 -2.31 -18.12 -0.37
N LYS A 41 -2.15 -18.23 0.95
CA LYS A 41 -2.49 -19.47 1.67
C LYS A 41 -3.95 -19.90 1.54
N TYR A 42 -4.86 -18.95 1.28
CA TYR A 42 -6.29 -19.22 1.10
C TYR A 42 -6.68 -19.42 -0.37
N ALA A 43 -5.81 -19.09 -1.29
CA ALA A 43 -6.02 -19.23 -2.72
C ALA A 43 -4.70 -19.68 -3.42
N PRO A 44 -4.18 -20.86 -3.09
CA PRO A 44 -2.86 -21.30 -3.58
C PRO A 44 -2.78 -21.49 -5.10
N GLU A 45 -3.95 -21.55 -5.76
CA GLU A 45 -4.04 -21.62 -7.22
C GLU A 45 -4.07 -20.23 -7.89
N ALA A 46 -4.07 -19.15 -7.11
CA ALA A 46 -4.07 -17.79 -7.65
C ALA A 46 -2.68 -17.37 -8.09
N HIS A 47 -2.57 -16.97 -9.34
CA HIS A 47 -1.33 -16.51 -9.96
C HIS A 47 -1.58 -15.22 -10.77
N PRO A 48 -1.97 -14.12 -10.11
CA PRO A 48 -2.16 -12.86 -10.82
C PRO A 48 -0.83 -12.37 -11.40
N ALA A 49 -0.89 -11.75 -12.57
CA ALA A 49 0.29 -11.17 -13.20
C ALA A 49 0.73 -9.85 -12.53
N SER A 50 -0.19 -9.20 -11.82
CA SER A 50 0.14 -7.99 -11.06
C SER A 50 -0.82 -7.77 -9.89
N MET A 51 -0.29 -7.13 -8.83
CA MET A 51 -1.04 -6.68 -7.67
C MET A 51 -0.88 -5.17 -7.50
N ARG A 52 -1.94 -4.52 -7.06
CA ARG A 52 -1.92 -3.09 -6.70
C ARG A 52 -2.29 -2.94 -5.23
N LEU A 53 -1.50 -2.15 -4.51
CA LEU A 53 -1.73 -1.77 -3.12
C LEU A 53 -2.10 -0.29 -3.06
N TYR A 54 -3.18 0.01 -2.38
CA TYR A 54 -3.60 1.35 -2.00
C TYR A 54 -3.38 1.52 -0.49
N LEU A 55 -2.69 2.57 -0.09
CA LEU A 55 -2.58 3.00 1.30
C LEU A 55 -3.31 4.32 1.45
N PHE A 56 -4.43 4.32 2.16
CA PHE A 56 -5.27 5.48 2.41
C PHE A 56 -4.89 6.12 3.73
N PRO A 57 -4.26 7.32 3.73
CA PRO A 57 -3.91 8.00 4.96
C PRO A 57 -5.15 8.39 5.75
N GLU A 58 -5.14 8.22 7.09
CA GLU A 58 -6.22 8.72 7.96
C GLU A 58 -6.39 10.24 7.87
N THR A 59 -5.39 10.95 7.42
CA THR A 59 -5.44 12.40 7.22
C THR A 59 -6.35 12.84 6.07
N GLY A 60 -6.97 11.91 5.34
CA GLY A 60 -7.85 12.20 4.20
C GLY A 60 -7.13 12.70 2.94
N LYS A 61 -5.82 12.59 2.88
CA LYS A 61 -5.04 12.84 1.67
C LYS A 61 -5.30 11.74 0.63
N GLU A 62 -4.89 12.02 -0.60
CA GLU A 62 -4.92 11.02 -1.68
C GLU A 62 -4.18 9.74 -1.29
N PRO A 63 -4.67 8.55 -1.72
CA PRO A 63 -4.03 7.29 -1.44
C PRO A 63 -2.65 7.20 -2.11
N LEU A 64 -1.72 6.55 -1.42
CA LEU A 64 -0.47 6.11 -2.02
C LEU A 64 -0.74 4.82 -2.79
N ILE A 65 -0.29 4.75 -4.03
CA ILE A 65 -0.54 3.60 -4.92
C ILE A 65 0.78 2.96 -5.26
N TYR A 66 0.88 1.65 -5.03
CA TYR A 66 2.05 0.84 -5.36
C TYR A 66 1.63 -0.32 -6.25
N GLU A 67 2.44 -0.57 -7.29
CA GLU A 67 2.22 -1.68 -8.21
C GLU A 67 3.33 -2.72 -8.04
N PHE A 68 2.90 -3.96 -7.91
CA PHE A 68 3.75 -5.14 -7.83
C PHE A 68 3.46 -5.99 -9.07
N GLY A 69 4.47 -6.28 -9.85
CA GLY A 69 4.35 -7.21 -10.99
C GLY A 69 4.01 -8.62 -10.50
N ASN A 70 4.53 -9.61 -11.15
CA ASN A 70 4.35 -11.02 -10.77
C ASN A 70 5.06 -11.42 -9.46
N HIS A 71 5.51 -10.45 -8.68
CA HIS A 71 6.17 -10.68 -7.40
C HIS A 71 5.14 -10.78 -6.29
N MET A 72 5.29 -11.78 -5.44
CA MET A 72 4.44 -12.00 -4.26
C MET A 72 4.81 -11.09 -3.10
N GLU A 73 5.88 -10.30 -3.26
CA GLU A 73 6.40 -9.40 -2.24
C GLU A 73 7.20 -8.26 -2.86
N GLY A 74 7.40 -7.21 -2.09
CA GLY A 74 8.23 -6.08 -2.49
C GLY A 74 8.41 -5.07 -1.38
N LYS A 75 9.41 -4.19 -1.54
CA LYS A 75 9.67 -3.10 -0.61
C LYS A 75 9.07 -1.81 -1.14
N ILE A 76 8.45 -1.05 -0.24
CA ILE A 76 7.93 0.28 -0.51
C ILE A 76 8.49 1.28 0.48
N THR A 77 8.61 2.53 0.04
CA THR A 77 8.92 3.65 0.92
C THR A 77 7.62 4.39 1.21
N VAL A 78 7.30 4.55 2.49
CA VAL A 78 6.05 5.15 2.93
C VAL A 78 6.30 6.13 4.09
N SER A 79 5.52 7.20 4.16
CA SER A 79 5.60 8.16 5.25
C SER A 79 5.07 7.55 6.56
N VAL A 80 5.67 7.95 7.67
CA VAL A 80 5.18 7.59 9.01
C VAL A 80 3.76 8.11 9.18
N GLY A 81 2.87 7.24 9.69
CA GLY A 81 1.46 7.58 9.87
C GLY A 81 0.56 6.37 10.00
N ARG A 82 -0.74 6.63 10.05
CA ARG A 82 -1.78 5.60 10.05
C ARG A 82 -2.48 5.56 8.71
N TYR A 83 -2.73 4.35 8.26
CA TYR A 83 -3.31 4.06 6.95
C TYR A 83 -4.35 2.96 7.04
N ARG A 84 -5.25 2.94 6.08
CA ARG A 84 -6.03 1.75 5.73
C ARG A 84 -5.44 1.20 4.43
N ALA A 85 -5.33 -0.11 4.34
CA ALA A 85 -4.76 -0.77 3.18
C ALA A 85 -5.83 -1.54 2.40
N LEU A 86 -5.73 -1.50 1.08
CA LEU A 86 -6.52 -2.32 0.17
C LEU A 86 -5.58 -2.82 -0.92
N CYS A 87 -5.53 -4.13 -1.11
CA CYS A 87 -4.86 -4.70 -2.28
C CYS A 87 -5.85 -5.37 -3.21
N MET A 88 -5.53 -5.38 -4.48
CA MET A 88 -6.28 -6.10 -5.51
C MET A 88 -5.36 -6.44 -6.67
N ASN A 89 -5.72 -7.50 -7.40
CA ASN A 89 -5.02 -7.75 -8.66
C ASN A 89 -5.43 -6.71 -9.71
N ASN A 90 -4.47 -6.37 -10.59
CA ASN A 90 -4.60 -5.31 -11.58
C ASN A 90 -4.50 -5.84 -13.01
N ASP A 91 -4.52 -7.15 -13.19
CA ASP A 91 -4.43 -7.86 -14.46
C ASP A 91 -5.81 -8.30 -14.99
N THR A 92 -6.86 -7.63 -14.54
CA THR A 92 -8.23 -7.87 -14.98
C THR A 92 -8.51 -7.13 -16.29
N GLU A 93 -9.18 -7.79 -17.23
CA GLU A 93 -9.58 -7.21 -18.51
C GLU A 93 -10.95 -6.52 -18.43
N PHE A 94 -11.88 -7.12 -17.71
CA PHE A 94 -13.28 -6.69 -17.65
C PHE A 94 -13.70 -6.12 -16.29
N ILE A 95 -12.91 -6.32 -15.24
CA ILE A 95 -13.19 -5.72 -13.93
C ILE A 95 -12.48 -4.37 -13.86
N LEU A 96 -13.27 -3.32 -13.72
CA LEU A 96 -12.82 -1.95 -13.57
C LEU A 96 -13.10 -1.44 -12.16
N PHE A 97 -12.37 -0.41 -11.74
CA PHE A 97 -12.53 0.18 -10.42
C PHE A 97 -12.95 1.64 -10.52
N ARG A 98 -13.81 2.08 -9.60
CA ARG A 98 -14.23 3.49 -9.44
C ARG A 98 -13.98 3.96 -8.03
N ASN A 99 -13.86 5.28 -7.87
CA ASN A 99 -13.67 5.97 -6.58
C ASN A 99 -12.47 5.44 -5.83
N THR A 100 -11.38 5.20 -6.54
CA THR A 100 -10.13 4.66 -5.97
C THR A 100 -9.38 5.64 -5.08
N ASP A 101 -9.87 6.87 -4.99
CA ASP A 101 -9.42 7.95 -4.12
C ASP A 101 -9.97 7.85 -2.68
N HIS A 102 -11.03 7.05 -2.46
CA HIS A 102 -11.69 6.93 -1.17
C HIS A 102 -11.92 5.49 -0.74
N TYR A 103 -11.35 5.08 0.39
CA TYR A 103 -11.41 3.71 0.90
C TYR A 103 -12.82 3.14 0.99
N GLU A 104 -13.79 3.92 1.52
CA GLU A 104 -15.17 3.45 1.76
C GLU A 104 -16.00 3.37 0.48
N SER A 105 -15.61 4.07 -0.57
CA SER A 105 -16.40 4.21 -1.78
C SER A 105 -15.85 3.47 -2.99
N ILE A 106 -14.69 2.84 -2.85
CA ILE A 106 -14.09 2.06 -3.94
C ILE A 106 -15.03 0.93 -4.36
N LYS A 107 -15.24 0.81 -5.65
CA LYS A 107 -16.15 -0.20 -6.23
C LYS A 107 -15.48 -0.89 -7.40
N ALA A 108 -15.55 -2.21 -7.40
CA ALA A 108 -15.31 -3.02 -8.57
C ALA A 108 -16.61 -3.15 -9.38
N TYR A 109 -16.53 -3.07 -10.68
CA TYR A 109 -17.66 -3.27 -11.59
C TYR A 109 -17.18 -3.89 -12.89
N LEU A 110 -18.07 -4.61 -13.55
CA LEU A 110 -17.76 -5.13 -14.87
C LEU A 110 -17.84 -3.98 -15.88
N ALA A 111 -16.86 -3.91 -16.78
CA ALA A 111 -16.95 -3.02 -17.90
C ALA A 111 -18.22 -3.32 -18.69
N ASP A 112 -18.95 -2.28 -19.07
CA ASP A 112 -20.01 -2.41 -20.06
C ASP A 112 -19.35 -2.76 -21.40
N GLY A 113 -18.92 -4.02 -21.51
CA GLY A 113 -18.41 -4.54 -22.75
C GLY A 113 -19.52 -4.41 -23.78
N ALA A 114 -19.24 -3.80 -24.89
CA ALA A 114 -20.04 -3.98 -26.07
C ALA A 114 -19.98 -5.48 -26.39
N PHE A 115 -20.90 -6.24 -25.78
CA PHE A 115 -21.13 -7.59 -26.24
C PHE A 115 -21.40 -7.48 -27.76
N PRO A 116 -20.57 -8.08 -28.62
CA PRO A 116 -20.91 -8.12 -30.02
C PRO A 116 -22.30 -8.75 -30.07
N ARG A 117 -23.32 -7.92 -30.37
CA ARG A 117 -24.69 -8.43 -30.52
C ARG A 117 -24.61 -9.57 -31.51
N PRO A 118 -25.04 -10.78 -31.15
CA PRO A 118 -25.11 -11.86 -32.11
C PRO A 118 -25.97 -11.34 -33.26
N VAL A 119 -25.41 -11.33 -34.46
CA VAL A 119 -26.21 -11.04 -35.65
C VAL A 119 -27.27 -12.10 -35.69
N PRO A 120 -28.61 -11.76 -35.62
CA PRO A 120 -29.64 -12.75 -35.64
C PRO A 120 -29.52 -13.51 -36.96
N ARG A 121 -29.04 -14.74 -36.93
CA ARG A 121 -29.25 -15.67 -38.04
C ARG A 121 -30.69 -16.06 -37.98
N ALA A 122 -31.42 -15.78 -39.05
CA ALA A 122 -32.83 -16.21 -39.18
C ALA A 122 -32.96 -17.68 -38.79
N GLY A 123 -33.69 -17.94 -37.69
CA GLY A 123 -34.03 -19.28 -37.27
C GLY A 123 -33.49 -19.77 -35.92
N ASN A 124 -32.73 -18.98 -35.17
CA ASN A 124 -32.24 -19.39 -33.88
C ASN A 124 -32.78 -18.47 -32.78
N THR A 125 -33.64 -18.99 -31.93
CA THR A 125 -34.10 -18.38 -30.67
C THR A 125 -32.87 -18.19 -29.80
N GLY A 126 -32.47 -16.91 -29.62
CA GLY A 126 -31.18 -16.49 -29.11
C GLY A 126 -30.90 -16.93 -27.68
N GLU A 127 -30.17 -17.98 -27.49
CA GLU A 127 -29.33 -18.14 -26.33
C GLU A 127 -28.07 -17.24 -26.51
N GLN A 128 -28.00 -16.16 -25.78
CA GLN A 128 -26.81 -15.39 -25.65
C GLN A 128 -25.75 -16.26 -24.95
N ARG A 129 -24.88 -16.89 -25.70
CA ARG A 129 -23.70 -17.53 -25.13
C ARG A 129 -22.73 -16.43 -24.69
N VAL A 130 -22.70 -16.17 -23.40
CA VAL A 130 -21.62 -15.40 -22.76
C VAL A 130 -20.36 -16.23 -22.88
N LYS A 131 -19.46 -15.87 -23.80
CA LYS A 131 -18.20 -16.57 -24.06
C LYS A 131 -17.07 -16.14 -23.14
N PHE A 132 -17.34 -15.31 -22.13
CA PHE A 132 -16.28 -14.77 -21.29
C PHE A 132 -16.15 -15.63 -20.02
N THR A 133 -14.95 -16.15 -19.82
CA THR A 133 -14.54 -16.56 -18.48
C THR A 133 -14.47 -15.28 -17.68
N PRO A 134 -15.28 -15.10 -16.64
CA PRO A 134 -15.18 -13.89 -15.84
C PRO A 134 -13.78 -13.79 -15.26
N ASP A 135 -13.20 -12.60 -15.32
CA ASP A 135 -11.97 -12.29 -14.59
C ASP A 135 -12.14 -12.69 -13.13
N LYS A 136 -11.04 -13.10 -12.52
CA LYS A 136 -11.01 -13.32 -11.08
C LYS A 136 -10.48 -12.07 -10.41
N LEU A 137 -11.21 -11.60 -9.41
CA LEU A 137 -10.76 -10.52 -8.54
C LEU A 137 -10.25 -11.13 -7.23
N TRP A 138 -8.99 -10.90 -6.96
CA TRP A 138 -8.34 -11.24 -5.72
C TRP A 138 -8.10 -9.95 -4.95
N SER A 139 -8.55 -9.88 -3.73
CA SER A 139 -8.40 -8.65 -2.94
C SER A 139 -8.43 -8.94 -1.45
N ASP A 140 -7.70 -8.12 -0.71
CA ASP A 140 -7.75 -8.09 0.75
C ASP A 140 -7.67 -6.64 1.23
N ARG A 141 -8.18 -6.40 2.44
CA ARG A 141 -8.17 -5.09 3.06
C ARG A 141 -7.82 -5.16 4.53
N MET A 142 -7.17 -4.11 5.00
CA MET A 142 -6.80 -3.94 6.39
C MET A 142 -7.23 -2.55 6.86
N GLU A 143 -8.02 -2.51 7.95
CA GLU A 143 -8.59 -1.27 8.46
C GLU A 143 -7.57 -0.39 9.19
N GLU A 144 -6.50 -0.98 9.69
CA GLU A 144 -5.48 -0.24 10.44
C GLU A 144 -4.09 -0.76 10.09
N VAL A 145 -3.27 0.14 9.57
CA VAL A 145 -1.84 -0.07 9.29
C VAL A 145 -1.08 1.09 9.91
N GLU A 146 -0.36 0.83 10.98
CA GLU A 146 0.49 1.83 11.60
C GLU A 146 1.92 1.73 11.05
N VAL A 147 2.39 2.83 10.49
CA VAL A 147 3.76 2.97 9.97
C VAL A 147 4.54 3.86 10.92
N VAL A 148 5.56 3.31 11.56
CA VAL A 148 6.38 4.04 12.54
C VAL A 148 7.81 4.22 12.02
N ALA A 149 8.46 5.29 12.45
CA ALA A 149 9.89 5.46 12.23
C ALA A 149 10.64 4.42 13.08
N SER A 150 11.11 3.36 12.44
CA SER A 150 11.80 2.25 13.10
C SER A 150 13.09 1.92 12.36
N ALA A 151 14.13 1.55 13.12
CA ALA A 151 15.34 0.96 12.56
C ALA A 151 15.12 -0.50 12.12
N LYS A 152 14.00 -1.11 12.53
CA LYS A 152 13.62 -2.47 12.12
C LYS A 152 12.68 -2.40 10.93
N GLU A 153 12.88 -3.30 9.99
CA GLU A 153 12.00 -3.47 8.85
C GLU A 153 10.58 -3.82 9.32
N GLN A 154 9.60 -3.08 8.83
CA GLN A 154 8.18 -3.35 9.06
C GLN A 154 7.65 -4.21 7.93
N THR A 155 6.73 -5.13 8.26
CA THR A 155 6.11 -6.01 7.28
C THR A 155 4.60 -5.85 7.28
N LEU A 156 4.03 -5.62 6.11
CA LEU A 156 2.59 -5.66 5.85
C LEU A 156 2.27 -6.94 5.09
N THR A 157 1.50 -7.83 5.72
CA THR A 157 1.05 -9.08 5.08
C THR A 157 -0.44 -8.99 4.76
N LEU A 158 -0.79 -9.19 3.50
CA LEU A 158 -2.14 -9.22 2.97
C LEU A 158 -2.45 -10.62 2.43
N TYR A 159 -3.72 -11.02 2.48
CA TYR A 159 -4.21 -12.37 2.12
C TYR A 159 -5.29 -12.27 1.04
N PRO A 160 -4.94 -11.93 -0.20
CA PRO A 160 -5.89 -11.75 -1.29
C PRO A 160 -6.70 -12.97 -1.65
#